data_2a4e056c4e23aa57b48a826e7ed990f4
#
_entry.id   2a4e056c4e23aa57b48a826e7ed990f4
#
_cell.length_a   1.000
_cell.length_b   1.000
_cell.length_c   1.000
_cell.angle_alpha   90.00
_cell.angle_beta   90.00
_cell.angle_gamma   90.00
#
_symmetry.space_group_name_H-M   'P 1'
#
loop_
_entity.id
_entity.type
_entity.pdbx_description
1 polymer ?
#
loop_
_entity_poly.entity_id
_entity_poly.type
_entity_poly.pdbx_seq_one_letter_code
_entity_poly.pdbx_strand_id
1 'polypeptide(L)'
;MKIICIGRNYAKHIEELANERPDNPVVFLKPDSAILPNKNPFFIPTFSNDVHYEVEVLIKINRVGKHIASRFAHKYYDEIGLGIDFTARDVPQLHNEHHLRKWV
;
A
#
# COMPACT_ATOMS: atom_id res chain seq x y z
N MET A 1 -14.39 0.99 5.65
CA MET A 1 -13.71 0.69 4.36
C MET A 1 -12.50 -0.20 4.66
N LYS A 2 -12.17 -1.11 3.77
CA LYS A 2 -10.97 -1.95 3.88
C LYS A 2 -9.97 -1.51 2.84
N ILE A 3 -8.71 -1.33 3.24
CA ILE A 3 -7.60 -1.02 2.34
C ILE A 3 -6.69 -2.24 2.33
N ILE A 4 -6.58 -2.88 1.17
CA ILE A 4 -5.74 -4.06 0.97
C ILE A 4 -4.53 -3.61 0.16
N CYS A 5 -3.34 -3.88 0.66
CA CYS A 5 -2.09 -3.46 0.06
C CYS A 5 -1.30 -4.68 -0.42
N ILE A 6 -0.64 -4.53 -1.57
CA ILE A 6 0.28 -5.53 -2.11
C ILE A 6 1.69 -4.96 -2.03
N GLY A 7 2.49 -5.51 -1.14
CA GLY A 7 3.88 -5.10 -0.99
C GLY A 7 4.80 -5.78 -2.00
N ARG A 8 5.96 -5.14 -2.28
CA ARG A 8 7.01 -5.67 -3.16
C ARG A 8 6.51 -6.08 -4.55
N ASN A 9 5.64 -5.26 -5.14
CA ASN A 9 5.00 -5.55 -6.42
C ASN A 9 5.65 -4.84 -7.62
N TYR A 10 6.50 -3.85 -7.38
CA TYR A 10 7.23 -3.11 -8.41
C TYR A 10 8.66 -3.67 -8.54
N ALA A 11 8.97 -4.27 -9.70
CA ALA A 11 10.26 -4.96 -9.91
C ALA A 11 11.48 -4.05 -9.69
N LYS A 12 11.46 -2.82 -10.22
CA LYS A 12 12.55 -1.85 -10.04
C LYS A 12 12.75 -1.45 -8.58
N HIS A 13 11.68 -1.26 -7.85
CA HIS A 13 11.75 -0.93 -6.43
C HIS A 13 12.34 -2.06 -5.58
N ILE A 14 12.05 -3.31 -5.93
CA ILE A 14 12.67 -4.48 -5.30
C ILE A 14 14.19 -4.49 -5.54
N GLU A 15 14.64 -4.18 -6.75
CA GLU A 15 16.06 -4.10 -7.10
C GLU A 15 16.77 -2.97 -6.34
N GLU A 16 16.17 -1.77 -6.28
CA GLU A 16 16.69 -0.60 -5.55
C GLU A 16 16.91 -0.89 -4.06
N LEU A 17 16.05 -1.67 -3.45
CA LEU A 17 16.13 -2.06 -2.04
C LEU A 17 16.95 -3.31 -1.78
N ALA A 18 17.58 -3.89 -2.81
CA ALA A 18 18.32 -5.16 -2.74
C ALA A 18 17.51 -6.31 -2.10
N ASN A 19 16.20 -6.30 -2.29
CA ASN A 19 15.32 -7.35 -1.81
C ASN A 19 15.08 -8.41 -2.88
N GLU A 20 14.84 -9.65 -2.45
CA GLU A 20 14.42 -10.71 -3.35
C GLU A 20 12.95 -10.54 -3.74
N ARG A 21 12.62 -10.90 -4.98
CA ARG A 21 11.23 -10.92 -5.42
C ARG A 21 10.50 -12.05 -4.70
N PRO A 22 9.40 -11.78 -3.97
CA PRO A 22 8.67 -12.84 -3.29
C PRO A 22 7.95 -13.75 -4.28
N ASP A 23 7.91 -15.06 -4.00
CA ASP A 23 7.18 -16.05 -4.81
C ASP A 23 5.67 -15.85 -4.73
N ASN A 24 5.20 -15.35 -3.58
CA ASN A 24 3.79 -15.05 -3.35
C ASN A 24 3.59 -13.57 -3.06
N PRO A 25 2.42 -13.01 -3.39
CA PRO A 25 2.10 -11.62 -3.03
C PRO A 25 2.19 -11.38 -1.53
N VAL A 26 2.89 -10.32 -1.15
CA VAL A 26 2.90 -9.84 0.24
C VAL A 26 1.66 -8.98 0.44
N VAL A 27 0.68 -9.50 1.16
CA VAL A 27 -0.61 -8.82 1.38
C VAL A 27 -0.67 -8.32 2.82
N PHE A 28 -1.05 -7.05 2.98
CA PHE A 28 -1.30 -6.46 4.30
C PHE A 28 -2.49 -5.50 4.25
N LEU A 29 -2.99 -5.15 5.41
CA LEU A 29 -4.16 -4.29 5.54
C LEU A 29 -3.80 -2.96 6.18
N LYS A 30 -4.53 -1.91 5.80
CA LYS A 30 -4.52 -0.63 6.49
C LYS A 30 -5.93 -0.28 6.95
N PRO A 31 -6.08 0.34 8.13
CA PRO A 31 -7.36 0.88 8.54
C PRO A 31 -7.72 2.12 7.70
N ASP A 32 -9.00 2.43 7.61
CA ASP A 32 -9.48 3.65 6.95
C ASP A 32 -8.99 4.94 7.60
N SER A 33 -8.67 4.89 8.90
CA SER A 33 -8.02 5.99 9.63
C SER A 33 -6.61 6.32 9.14
N ALA A 34 -6.00 5.45 8.32
CA ALA A 34 -4.71 5.71 7.68
C ALA A 34 -4.82 6.63 6.45
N ILE A 35 -6.03 6.92 5.98
CA ILE A 35 -6.24 7.82 4.84
C ILE A 35 -6.05 9.26 5.28
N LEU A 36 -5.20 9.98 4.55
CA LEU A 36 -5.07 11.42 4.65
C LEU A 36 -5.85 12.05 3.48
N PRO A 37 -6.92 12.83 3.73
CA PRO A 37 -7.65 13.50 2.67
C PRO A 37 -6.78 14.49 1.89
N ASN A 38 -7.00 14.59 0.58
CA ASN A 38 -6.17 15.37 -0.36
C ASN A 38 -5.94 16.85 0.01
N LYS A 39 -6.78 17.43 0.83
CA LYS A 39 -6.67 18.84 1.25
C LYS A 39 -5.89 19.01 2.56
N ASN A 40 -5.53 17.94 3.22
CA ASN A 40 -4.82 18.00 4.50
C ASN A 40 -3.32 17.84 4.27
N PRO A 41 -2.49 18.64 4.96
CA PRO A 41 -1.05 18.51 4.87
C PRO A 41 -0.58 17.21 5.53
N PHE A 42 0.43 16.58 4.94
CA PHE A 42 1.17 15.52 5.60
C PHE A 42 2.26 16.13 6.48
N PHE A 43 2.26 15.79 7.75
CA PHE A 43 3.31 16.19 8.68
C PHE A 43 4.32 15.06 8.85
N ILE A 44 5.60 15.37 8.62
CA ILE A 44 6.68 14.42 8.88
C ILE A 44 6.72 14.13 10.38
N PRO A 45 6.62 12.85 10.79
CA PRO A 45 6.62 12.50 12.20
C PRO A 45 8.00 12.72 12.83
N THR A 46 8.02 13.14 14.09
CA THR A 46 9.28 13.40 14.83
C THR A 46 10.07 12.13 15.15
N PHE A 47 9.44 10.97 15.09
CA PHE A 47 10.07 9.67 15.37
C PHE A 47 10.85 9.09 14.18
N SER A 48 10.80 9.71 13.00
CA SER A 48 11.48 9.22 11.79
C SER A 48 12.33 10.32 11.17
N ASN A 49 13.53 9.95 10.76
CA ASN A 49 14.44 10.78 9.98
C ASN A 49 14.51 10.38 8.50
N ASP A 50 13.77 9.35 8.11
CA ASP A 50 13.81 8.79 6.75
C ASP A 50 12.41 8.40 6.28
N VAL A 51 11.63 9.41 5.89
CA VAL A 51 10.28 9.23 5.35
C VAL A 51 10.33 9.28 3.84
N HIS A 52 9.93 8.19 3.20
CA HIS A 52 9.79 8.07 1.77
C HIS A 52 8.32 8.27 1.35
N TYR A 53 8.11 8.71 0.11
CA TYR A 53 6.82 8.70 -0.56
C TYR A 53 6.86 7.65 -1.67
N GLU A 54 5.82 6.85 -1.75
CA GLU A 54 5.67 5.78 -2.73
C GLU A 54 4.39 6.01 -3.52
N VAL A 55 4.50 6.22 -4.83
CA VAL A 55 3.32 6.39 -5.69
C VAL A 55 2.74 5.03 -6.00
N GLU A 56 1.45 4.86 -5.70
CA GLU A 56 0.75 3.59 -5.80
C GLU A 56 -0.45 3.68 -6.73
N VAL A 57 -0.67 2.61 -7.50
CA VAL A 57 -1.90 2.43 -8.27
C VAL A 57 -3.00 1.94 -7.33
N LEU A 58 -4.09 2.67 -7.30
CA LEU A 58 -5.27 2.33 -6.51
C LEU A 58 -6.33 1.70 -7.39
N ILE A 59 -6.92 0.62 -6.92
CA ILE A 59 -8.05 -0.05 -7.58
C ILE A 59 -9.22 -0.09 -6.62
N LYS A 60 -10.36 0.47 -7.04
CA LYS A 60 -11.57 0.46 -6.25
C LYS A 60 -12.42 -0.77 -6.56
N ILE A 61 -12.50 -1.67 -5.59
CA ILE A 61 -13.37 -2.84 -5.68
C ILE A 61 -14.81 -2.42 -5.43
N ASN A 62 -15.69 -2.71 -6.39
CA ASN A 62 -17.10 -2.29 -6.37
C ASN A 62 -18.08 -3.44 -6.23
N ARG A 63 -17.59 -4.66 -6.06
CA ARG A 63 -18.43 -5.87 -6.00
C ARG A 63 -17.91 -6.85 -4.97
N VAL A 64 -18.82 -7.46 -4.24
CA VAL A 64 -18.50 -8.56 -3.31
C VAL A 64 -18.18 -9.82 -4.11
N GLY A 65 -17.16 -10.55 -3.69
CA GLY A 65 -16.78 -11.81 -4.33
C GLY A 65 -15.86 -12.66 -3.46
N LYS A 66 -15.85 -13.95 -3.74
CA LYS A 66 -14.98 -14.94 -3.09
C LYS A 66 -14.62 -16.02 -4.11
N HIS A 67 -13.36 -16.45 -4.09
CA HIS A 67 -12.85 -17.48 -5.03
C HIS A 67 -13.08 -17.12 -6.51
N ILE A 68 -12.87 -15.86 -6.86
CA ILE A 68 -13.06 -15.37 -8.22
C ILE A 68 -11.89 -15.83 -9.08
N ALA A 69 -12.20 -16.49 -10.22
CA ALA A 69 -11.19 -16.81 -11.22
C ALA A 69 -10.58 -15.52 -11.80
N SER A 70 -9.27 -15.48 -12.02
CA SER A 70 -8.55 -14.28 -12.46
C SER A 70 -9.12 -13.68 -13.75
N ARG A 71 -9.62 -14.50 -14.67
CA ARG A 71 -10.30 -14.06 -15.91
C ARG A 71 -11.54 -13.19 -15.67
N PHE A 72 -12.14 -13.25 -14.49
CA PHE A 72 -13.30 -12.45 -14.09
C PHE A 72 -12.97 -11.27 -13.19
N ALA A 73 -11.72 -11.10 -12.79
CA ALA A 73 -11.31 -10.04 -11.87
C ALA A 73 -11.72 -8.64 -12.35
N HIS A 74 -11.65 -8.38 -13.68
CA HIS A 74 -12.03 -7.11 -14.29
C HIS A 74 -13.49 -6.70 -14.05
N LYS A 75 -14.36 -7.62 -13.64
CA LYS A 75 -15.78 -7.35 -13.32
C LYS A 75 -15.98 -6.80 -11.90
N TYR A 76 -14.91 -6.75 -11.09
CA TYR A 76 -14.98 -6.41 -9.67
C TYR A 76 -14.42 -5.04 -9.35
N TYR A 77 -13.95 -4.31 -10.35
CA TYR A 77 -13.52 -2.92 -10.21
C TYR A 77 -13.91 -2.10 -11.44
N ASP A 78 -14.09 -0.82 -11.28
CA ASP A 78 -14.42 0.12 -12.35
C ASP A 78 -13.67 1.46 -12.25
N GLU A 79 -12.95 1.67 -11.18
CA GLU A 79 -12.17 2.88 -10.96
C GLU A 79 -10.71 2.53 -10.67
N ILE A 80 -9.81 3.29 -11.30
CA ILE A 80 -8.37 3.24 -11.06
C ILE A 80 -7.90 4.65 -10.74
N GLY A 81 -7.07 4.79 -9.72
CA GLY A 81 -6.52 6.07 -9.30
C GLY A 81 -5.06 5.96 -8.90
N LEU A 82 -4.53 7.05 -8.39
CA LEU A 82 -3.19 7.12 -7.80
C LEU A 82 -3.29 7.58 -6.36
N GLY A 83 -2.39 7.07 -5.54
CA GLY A 83 -2.20 7.48 -4.16
C GLY A 83 -0.72 7.60 -3.83
N ILE A 84 -0.44 8.14 -2.66
CA ILE A 84 0.91 8.20 -2.11
C ILE A 84 0.94 7.46 -0.79
N ASP A 85 1.85 6.49 -0.68
CA ASP A 85 2.14 5.79 0.56
C ASP A 85 3.37 6.42 1.23
N PHE A 86 3.16 7.08 2.37
CA PHE A 86 4.25 7.60 3.18
C PHE A 86 4.79 6.51 4.10
N THR A 87 6.07 6.22 3.98
CA THR A 87 6.73 5.12 4.68
C THR A 87 7.94 5.62 5.46
N ALA A 88 7.95 5.39 6.76
CA ALA A 88 9.13 5.63 7.59
C ALA A 88 10.08 4.42 7.48
N ARG A 89 11.19 4.60 6.76
CA ARG A 89 12.14 3.52 6.44
C ARG A 89 13.05 3.13 7.60
N ASP A 90 13.33 4.09 8.46
CA ASP A 90 14.23 3.92 9.61
C ASP A 90 13.54 3.34 10.86
N VAL A 91 12.22 3.21 10.82
CA VAL A 91 11.49 2.55 11.91
C VAL A 91 11.63 1.03 11.75
N PRO A 92 12.22 0.33 12.74
CA PRO A 92 12.36 -1.11 12.68
C PRO A 92 11.01 -1.76 12.44
N GLN A 93 10.94 -2.61 11.44
CA GLN A 93 9.77 -3.46 11.21
C GLN A 93 9.72 -4.51 12.33
N LEU A 94 9.17 -4.13 13.47
CA LEU A 94 8.78 -5.08 14.48
C LEU A 94 7.78 -6.02 13.82
N HIS A 95 8.21 -7.24 13.60
CA HIS A 95 7.48 -8.37 13.06
C HIS A 95 5.98 -8.13 12.83
N ASN A 96 5.64 -7.96 11.57
CA ASN A 96 4.30 -8.15 10.96
C ASN A 96 3.13 -7.22 11.30
N GLU A 97 3.18 -6.25 12.22
CA GLU A 97 1.93 -5.63 12.65
C GLU A 97 1.86 -4.08 12.61
N HIS A 98 2.94 -3.36 12.40
CA HIS A 98 2.89 -1.89 12.51
C HIS A 98 3.58 -1.17 11.33
N HIS A 99 3.08 -1.36 10.14
CA HIS A 99 3.37 -0.42 9.07
C HIS A 99 2.61 0.88 9.34
N LEU A 100 3.30 1.87 9.91
CA LEU A 100 2.80 3.24 9.98
C LEU A 100 2.84 3.85 8.57
N ARG A 101 1.93 3.40 7.72
CA ARG A 101 1.77 3.92 6.38
C ARG A 101 0.49 4.74 6.34
N LYS A 102 0.61 6.01 5.94
CA LYS A 102 -0.54 6.88 5.68
C LYS A 102 -0.69 7.08 4.18
N TRP A 103 -1.90 6.97 3.70
CA TRP A 103 -2.26 7.24 2.31
C TRP A 103 -2.74 8.69 2.15
N VAL A 104 -2.44 9.25 1.02
CA VAL A 104 -2.97 10.54 0.56
C VAL A 104 -3.94 10.31 -0.59
#